data_4226be3c408e95774bb279c6947c9dca
#
_entry.id   4226be3c408e95774bb279c6947c9dca
#
_cell.length_a   1.000
_cell.length_b   1.000
_cell.length_c   1.000
_cell.angle_alpha   90.00
_cell.angle_beta   90.00
_cell.angle_gamma   90.00
#
_symmetry.space_group_name_H-M   'P 1'
#
loop_
_entity.id
_entity.type
_entity.pdbx_description
1 polymer ?
#
loop_
_entity_poly.entity_id
_entity_poly.type
_entity_poly.pdbx_seq_one_letter_code
_entity_poly.pdbx_strand_id
1 'polypeptide(L)'
;IVPTAVLSTHTKFDHFTFRDLTNDMEGIKNHWVSEGFKFDAIYTGYLGSKEQVDIVSEYFSTFGNSHNYIVVDPAMADNGKMYTGFTKDFAITMSRLCSKADIILPNISEACFMLNRDYVGEDAPLPVIKELLTDLIKLGSKYAVITGVKLPDGKLGFIGYDSSSQEFF
;
A
#
# COMPACT_ATOMS: atom_id res chain seq x y z
N ILE A 1 -7.19 10.03 -11.97
CA ILE A 1 -6.16 8.99 -11.82
C ILE A 1 -4.82 9.59 -12.23
N VAL A 2 -3.78 9.39 -11.39
CA VAL A 2 -2.38 9.66 -11.75
C VAL A 2 -1.75 8.35 -12.17
N PRO A 3 -1.37 8.18 -13.45
CA PRO A 3 -0.66 6.97 -13.88
C PRO A 3 0.79 7.03 -13.40
N THR A 4 1.27 5.95 -12.78
CA THR A 4 2.66 5.79 -12.33
C THR A 4 3.50 5.02 -13.34
N ALA A 5 2.85 4.16 -14.11
CA ALA A 5 3.43 3.41 -15.20
C ALA A 5 2.37 2.94 -16.19
N VAL A 6 2.79 2.64 -17.41
CA VAL A 6 2.00 1.91 -18.40
C VAL A 6 2.59 0.52 -18.58
N LEU A 7 1.76 -0.50 -18.40
CA LEU A 7 2.11 -1.89 -18.65
C LEU A 7 1.14 -2.47 -19.69
N SER A 8 1.67 -3.04 -20.77
CA SER A 8 0.84 -3.57 -21.87
C SER A 8 -0.03 -4.79 -21.49
N THR A 9 0.39 -5.50 -20.45
CA THR A 9 -0.27 -6.68 -19.89
C THR A 9 0.15 -6.84 -18.43
N HIS A 10 0.14 -8.03 -17.86
CA HIS A 10 0.69 -8.28 -16.51
C HIS A 10 2.03 -9.03 -16.56
N THR A 11 2.80 -8.95 -15.50
CA THR A 11 4.18 -9.45 -15.40
C THR A 11 4.32 -10.99 -15.43
N LYS A 12 3.24 -11.76 -15.52
CA LYS A 12 3.28 -13.22 -15.71
C LYS A 12 3.50 -13.63 -17.16
N PHE A 13 3.35 -12.69 -18.12
CA PHE A 13 3.71 -12.96 -19.52
C PHE A 13 5.22 -12.77 -19.72
N ASP A 14 5.81 -13.56 -20.62
CA ASP A 14 7.25 -13.53 -20.91
C ASP A 14 7.71 -12.21 -21.53
N HIS A 15 6.81 -11.55 -22.28
CA HIS A 15 7.10 -10.29 -22.97
C HIS A 15 5.99 -9.28 -22.69
N PHE A 16 6.39 -8.09 -22.24
CA PHE A 16 5.48 -6.96 -22.05
C PHE A 16 6.21 -5.64 -22.33
N THR A 17 5.45 -4.63 -22.70
CA THR A 17 5.95 -3.26 -22.77
C THR A 17 5.69 -2.57 -21.43
N PHE A 18 6.71 -1.95 -20.89
CA PHE A 18 6.64 -1.16 -19.68
C PHE A 18 7.18 0.24 -19.91
N ARG A 19 6.45 1.25 -19.47
CA ARG A 19 6.90 2.64 -19.48
C ARG A 19 6.67 3.26 -18.13
N ASP A 20 7.74 3.70 -17.49
CA ASP A 20 7.70 4.50 -16.27
C ASP A 20 7.20 5.91 -16.58
N LEU A 21 6.39 6.48 -15.71
CA LEU A 21 5.78 7.81 -15.84
C LEU A 21 6.15 8.74 -14.67
N THR A 22 7.23 8.47 -13.97
CA THR A 22 7.69 9.29 -12.83
C THR A 22 7.79 10.76 -13.18
N ASN A 23 8.36 11.07 -14.36
CA ASN A 23 8.56 12.45 -14.83
C ASN A 23 7.26 13.21 -15.14
N ASP A 24 6.15 12.50 -15.34
CA ASP A 24 4.85 13.10 -15.63
C ASP A 24 4.07 13.44 -14.36
N MET A 25 4.35 12.77 -13.25
CA MET A 25 3.54 12.84 -12.03
C MET A 25 3.52 14.24 -11.40
N GLU A 26 4.67 14.90 -11.31
CA GLU A 26 4.74 16.25 -10.74
C GLU A 26 3.97 17.27 -11.59
N GLY A 27 4.07 17.19 -12.92
CA GLY A 27 3.31 18.03 -13.84
C GLY A 27 1.81 17.88 -13.66
N ILE A 28 1.33 16.64 -13.47
CA ILE A 28 -0.08 16.34 -13.19
C ILE A 28 -0.51 16.98 -11.85
N LYS A 29 0.29 16.83 -10.78
CA LYS A 29 0.04 17.43 -9.48
C LYS A 29 -0.13 18.94 -9.59
N ASN A 30 0.82 19.61 -10.23
CA ASN A 30 0.83 21.06 -10.37
C ASN A 30 -0.37 21.58 -11.17
N HIS A 31 -0.75 20.88 -12.23
CA HIS A 31 -1.96 21.19 -12.99
C HIS A 31 -3.22 21.05 -12.11
N TRP A 32 -3.37 19.98 -11.36
CA TRP A 32 -4.53 19.81 -10.48
C TRP A 32 -4.62 20.86 -9.38
N VAL A 33 -3.48 21.31 -8.87
CA VAL A 33 -3.42 22.42 -7.92
C VAL A 33 -3.92 23.72 -8.58
N SER A 34 -3.46 24.02 -9.80
CA SER A 34 -3.87 25.24 -10.53
C SER A 34 -5.36 25.27 -10.87
N GLU A 35 -5.96 24.09 -11.10
CA GLU A 35 -7.39 23.95 -11.36
C GLU A 35 -8.25 23.84 -10.08
N GLY A 36 -7.62 23.83 -8.91
CA GLY A 36 -8.32 23.78 -7.63
C GLY A 36 -9.03 22.46 -7.34
N PHE A 37 -8.54 21.33 -7.90
CA PHE A 37 -9.13 20.01 -7.65
C PHE A 37 -9.10 19.64 -6.18
N LYS A 38 -10.19 19.00 -5.74
CA LYS A 38 -10.35 18.44 -4.39
C LYS A 38 -10.78 16.99 -4.51
N PHE A 39 -10.43 16.19 -3.53
CA PHE A 39 -10.70 14.76 -3.52
C PHE A 39 -11.31 14.34 -2.17
N ASP A 40 -12.27 13.42 -2.19
CA ASP A 40 -12.86 12.83 -0.99
C ASP A 40 -11.99 11.73 -0.42
N ALA A 41 -11.13 11.13 -1.26
CA ALA A 41 -10.12 10.15 -0.86
C ALA A 41 -8.93 10.15 -1.83
N ILE A 42 -7.77 9.73 -1.32
CA ILE A 42 -6.58 9.45 -2.10
C ILE A 42 -6.24 7.99 -1.89
N TYR A 43 -6.20 7.20 -2.97
CA TYR A 43 -5.87 5.78 -2.94
C TYR A 43 -4.62 5.54 -3.78
N THR A 44 -3.64 4.82 -3.23
CA THR A 44 -2.46 4.40 -3.98
C THR A 44 -2.56 2.92 -4.37
N GLY A 45 -2.05 2.59 -5.56
CA GLY A 45 -1.75 1.24 -5.98
C GLY A 45 -0.26 1.10 -6.24
N TYR A 46 0.11 0.56 -7.40
CA TYR A 46 1.51 0.33 -7.79
C TYR A 46 2.33 1.63 -7.83
N LEU A 47 3.44 1.63 -7.10
CA LEU A 47 4.51 2.65 -7.14
C LEU A 47 5.82 1.94 -7.47
N GLY A 48 6.45 2.32 -8.59
CA GLY A 48 7.60 1.58 -9.16
C GLY A 48 8.96 1.94 -8.55
N SER A 49 9.06 3.02 -7.78
CA SER A 49 10.35 3.52 -7.28
C SER A 49 10.21 4.31 -5.98
N LYS A 50 11.33 4.51 -5.28
CA LYS A 50 11.39 5.42 -4.12
C LYS A 50 11.02 6.84 -4.49
N GLU A 51 11.42 7.30 -5.68
CA GLU A 51 11.07 8.62 -6.19
C GLU A 51 9.56 8.79 -6.35
N GLN A 52 8.86 7.79 -6.91
CA GLN A 52 7.40 7.81 -6.97
C GLN A 52 6.74 7.85 -5.59
N VAL A 53 7.29 7.13 -4.60
CA VAL A 53 6.81 7.19 -3.21
C VAL A 53 6.97 8.59 -2.63
N ASP A 54 8.10 9.26 -2.89
CA ASP A 54 8.34 10.63 -2.44
C ASP A 54 7.36 11.62 -3.09
N ILE A 55 7.16 11.52 -4.41
CA ILE A 55 6.17 12.33 -5.14
C ILE A 55 4.76 12.10 -4.60
N VAL A 56 4.35 10.86 -4.37
CA VAL A 56 3.02 10.53 -3.82
C VAL A 56 2.87 11.07 -2.39
N SER A 57 3.94 11.05 -1.60
CA SER A 57 3.93 11.70 -0.28
C SER A 57 3.65 13.21 -0.37
N GLU A 58 4.11 13.87 -1.44
CA GLU A 58 3.75 15.28 -1.70
C GLU A 58 2.28 15.43 -2.12
N TYR A 59 1.71 14.49 -2.90
CA TYR A 59 0.27 14.46 -3.17
C TYR A 59 -0.55 14.39 -1.88
N PHE A 60 -0.12 13.57 -0.90
CA PHE A 60 -0.79 13.52 0.41
C PHE A 60 -0.74 14.87 1.13
N SER A 61 0.42 15.52 1.12
CA SER A 61 0.57 16.85 1.74
C SER A 61 -0.22 17.95 1.03
N THR A 62 -0.41 17.83 -0.28
CA THR A 62 -1.06 18.83 -1.13
C THR A 62 -2.59 18.69 -1.09
N PHE A 63 -3.11 17.46 -1.18
CA PHE A 63 -4.54 17.18 -1.34
C PHE A 63 -5.17 16.52 -0.11
N GLY A 64 -4.36 15.99 0.83
CA GLY A 64 -4.84 15.44 2.09
C GLY A 64 -5.36 16.53 3.03
N ASN A 65 -6.44 16.24 3.75
CA ASN A 65 -7.04 17.13 4.74
C ASN A 65 -7.87 16.32 5.75
N SER A 66 -8.45 16.98 6.75
CA SER A 66 -9.24 16.31 7.80
C SER A 66 -10.58 15.72 7.34
N HIS A 67 -10.98 15.94 6.08
CA HIS A 67 -12.28 15.52 5.54
C HIS A 67 -12.17 14.45 4.46
N ASN A 68 -10.95 14.07 4.07
CA ASN A 68 -10.72 12.98 3.14
C ASN A 68 -9.89 11.86 3.77
N TYR A 69 -9.94 10.67 3.16
CA TYR A 69 -9.13 9.53 3.58
C TYR A 69 -7.93 9.33 2.66
N ILE A 70 -6.79 9.05 3.26
CA ILE A 70 -5.59 8.57 2.56
C ILE A 70 -5.50 7.07 2.77
N VAL A 71 -5.58 6.32 1.67
CA VAL A 71 -5.54 4.86 1.65
C VAL A 71 -4.32 4.40 0.89
N VAL A 72 -3.46 3.60 1.52
CA VAL A 72 -2.25 3.05 0.89
C VAL A 72 -2.37 1.54 0.73
N ASP A 73 -2.36 1.10 -0.52
CA ASP A 73 -2.13 -0.28 -0.92
C ASP A 73 -0.63 -0.43 -1.23
N PRO A 74 0.16 -1.12 -0.39
CA PRO A 74 1.61 -1.18 -0.54
C PRO A 74 2.07 -2.22 -1.57
N ALA A 75 1.44 -2.25 -2.75
CA ALA A 75 1.60 -3.23 -3.82
C ALA A 75 3.07 -3.48 -4.22
N MET A 76 3.78 -4.38 -3.52
CA MET A 76 5.20 -4.66 -3.73
C MET A 76 5.59 -6.13 -3.61
N ALA A 77 4.73 -6.99 -3.09
CA ALA A 77 5.07 -8.38 -2.81
C ALA A 77 3.84 -9.29 -2.82
N ASP A 78 4.05 -10.58 -3.05
CA ASP A 78 3.02 -11.61 -2.94
C ASP A 78 3.67 -12.98 -2.70
N ASN A 79 2.97 -13.90 -2.00
CA ASN A 79 3.44 -15.28 -1.72
C ASN A 79 4.87 -15.32 -1.13
N GLY A 80 5.20 -14.42 -0.20
CA GLY A 80 6.50 -14.33 0.45
C GLY A 80 7.63 -13.81 -0.44
N LYS A 81 7.33 -13.25 -1.60
CA LYS A 81 8.33 -12.75 -2.56
C LYS A 81 8.04 -11.32 -2.97
N MET A 82 9.09 -10.51 -3.01
CA MET A 82 9.01 -9.19 -3.61
C MET A 82 8.75 -9.31 -5.12
N TYR A 83 7.99 -8.38 -5.69
CA TYR A 83 7.85 -8.27 -7.14
C TYR A 83 9.19 -7.94 -7.79
N THR A 84 9.33 -8.28 -9.06
CA THR A 84 10.55 -8.02 -9.84
C THR A 84 10.94 -6.54 -9.77
N GLY A 85 12.18 -6.29 -9.38
CA GLY A 85 12.74 -4.94 -9.26
C GLY A 85 12.62 -4.31 -7.86
N PHE A 86 11.83 -4.89 -6.94
CA PHE A 86 11.75 -4.42 -5.56
C PHE A 86 12.73 -5.12 -4.64
N THR A 87 13.13 -4.40 -3.59
CA THR A 87 14.06 -4.87 -2.55
C THR A 87 13.48 -4.64 -1.16
N LYS A 88 14.10 -5.23 -0.14
CA LYS A 88 13.72 -4.97 1.27
C LYS A 88 13.80 -3.48 1.64
N ASP A 89 14.73 -2.73 1.05
CA ASP A 89 14.82 -1.27 1.26
C ASP A 89 13.60 -0.53 0.72
N PHE A 90 12.97 -1.05 -0.35
CA PHE A 90 11.73 -0.50 -0.86
C PHE A 90 10.58 -0.71 0.14
N ALA A 91 10.52 -1.85 0.83
CA ALA A 91 9.52 -2.10 1.87
C ALA A 91 9.64 -1.09 3.03
N ILE A 92 10.85 -0.71 3.42
CA ILE A 92 11.09 0.35 4.42
C ILE A 92 10.57 1.71 3.91
N THR A 93 10.80 2.02 2.64
CA THR A 93 10.29 3.25 2.02
C THR A 93 8.76 3.25 1.98
N MET A 94 8.15 2.13 1.63
CA MET A 94 6.70 1.96 1.61
C MET A 94 6.10 2.08 3.04
N SER A 95 6.75 1.54 4.06
CA SER A 95 6.34 1.71 5.47
C SER A 95 6.26 3.19 5.87
N ARG A 96 7.19 4.02 5.39
CA ARG A 96 7.16 5.48 5.61
C ARG A 96 5.98 6.15 4.91
N LEU A 97 5.59 5.68 3.72
CA LEU A 97 4.38 6.19 3.07
C LEU A 97 3.14 5.77 3.85
N CYS A 98 3.06 4.50 4.26
CA CYS A 98 1.98 3.95 5.07
C CYS A 98 1.78 4.71 6.40
N SER A 99 2.85 5.23 7.01
CA SER A 99 2.76 6.02 8.25
C SER A 99 2.01 7.35 8.08
N LYS A 100 1.78 7.80 6.85
CA LYS A 100 1.04 9.02 6.50
C LYS A 100 -0.41 8.74 6.08
N ALA A 101 -0.80 7.47 6.03
CA ALA A 101 -2.13 7.04 5.61
C ALA A 101 -3.10 6.93 6.79
N ASP A 102 -4.38 7.14 6.53
CA ASP A 102 -5.44 6.77 7.46
C ASP A 102 -5.65 5.26 7.48
N ILE A 103 -5.59 4.64 6.30
CA ILE A 103 -5.87 3.21 6.10
C ILE A 103 -4.73 2.59 5.28
N ILE A 104 -4.25 1.43 5.70
CA ILE A 104 -3.29 0.62 4.94
C ILE A 104 -3.88 -0.76 4.63
N LEU A 105 -3.63 -1.24 3.41
CA LEU A 105 -4.24 -2.47 2.87
C LEU A 105 -3.19 -3.50 2.40
N PRO A 106 -2.20 -3.89 3.22
CA PRO A 106 -1.22 -4.88 2.81
C PRO A 106 -1.83 -6.28 2.68
N ASN A 107 -1.25 -7.13 1.83
CA ASN A 107 -1.38 -8.57 1.97
C ASN A 107 -0.42 -9.10 3.05
N ILE A 108 -0.46 -10.42 3.34
CA ILE A 108 0.38 -11.03 4.39
C ILE A 108 1.88 -10.84 4.11
N SER A 109 2.30 -10.97 2.84
CA SER A 109 3.71 -10.81 2.45
C SER A 109 4.19 -9.39 2.68
N GLU A 110 3.42 -8.41 2.25
CA GLU A 110 3.68 -6.98 2.41
C GLU A 110 3.75 -6.60 3.88
N ALA A 111 2.79 -7.08 4.68
CA ALA A 111 2.78 -6.88 6.13
C ALA A 111 4.09 -7.36 6.78
N CYS A 112 4.51 -8.59 6.45
CA CYS A 112 5.76 -9.14 6.96
C CYS A 112 6.99 -8.32 6.53
N PHE A 113 7.08 -7.93 5.25
CA PHE A 113 8.22 -7.13 4.78
C PHE A 113 8.26 -5.72 5.37
N MET A 114 7.11 -5.07 5.51
CA MET A 114 7.02 -3.75 6.13
C MET A 114 7.44 -3.77 7.60
N LEU A 115 7.16 -4.85 8.31
CA LEU A 115 7.54 -5.07 9.72
C LEU A 115 8.92 -5.70 9.89
N ASN A 116 9.66 -5.95 8.79
CA ASN A 116 10.92 -6.66 8.78
C ASN A 116 10.86 -8.01 9.52
N ARG A 117 9.79 -8.76 9.28
CA ARG A 117 9.55 -10.12 9.80
C ARG A 117 9.70 -11.16 8.72
N ASP A 118 9.96 -12.39 9.13
CA ASP A 118 9.89 -13.53 8.22
C ASP A 118 8.45 -13.76 7.75
N TYR A 119 8.30 -14.20 6.50
CA TYR A 119 7.00 -14.50 5.94
C TYR A 119 6.34 -15.69 6.66
N VAL A 120 5.12 -15.49 7.12
CA VAL A 120 4.40 -16.44 7.97
C VAL A 120 3.52 -17.44 7.19
N GLY A 121 3.48 -17.34 5.86
CA GLY A 121 2.67 -18.20 4.98
C GLY A 121 1.23 -17.72 4.80
N GLU A 122 0.60 -18.18 3.69
CA GLU A 122 -0.79 -17.83 3.35
C GLU A 122 -1.82 -18.48 4.32
N ASP A 123 -1.43 -19.57 4.98
CA ASP A 123 -2.27 -20.28 5.97
C ASP A 123 -1.96 -19.83 7.42
N ALA A 124 -1.39 -18.63 7.59
CA ALA A 124 -1.06 -18.11 8.91
C ALA A 124 -2.32 -18.09 9.82
N PRO A 125 -2.22 -18.59 11.06
CA PRO A 125 -3.37 -18.63 11.96
C PRO A 125 -3.82 -17.22 12.37
N LEU A 126 -5.12 -17.06 12.64
CA LEU A 126 -5.71 -15.77 13.00
C LEU A 126 -4.98 -15.00 14.12
N PRO A 127 -4.48 -15.63 15.19
CA PRO A 127 -3.69 -14.91 16.19
C PRO A 127 -2.46 -14.21 15.63
N VAL A 128 -1.76 -14.85 14.67
CA VAL A 128 -0.59 -14.28 14.00
C VAL A 128 -0.99 -13.10 13.11
N ILE A 129 -2.10 -13.22 12.35
CA ILE A 129 -2.63 -12.11 11.54
C ILE A 129 -3.01 -10.92 12.43
N LYS A 130 -3.65 -11.17 13.58
CA LYS A 130 -3.99 -10.12 14.54
C LYS A 130 -2.76 -9.44 15.15
N GLU A 131 -1.69 -10.20 15.41
CA GLU A 131 -0.42 -9.64 15.86
C GLU A 131 0.20 -8.74 14.78
N LEU A 132 0.24 -9.18 13.51
CA LEU A 132 0.71 -8.35 12.39
C LEU A 132 -0.09 -7.04 12.29
N LEU A 133 -1.42 -7.10 12.41
CA LEU A 133 -2.28 -5.91 12.36
C LEU A 133 -1.95 -4.91 13.48
N THR A 134 -1.78 -5.39 14.71
CA THR A 134 -1.44 -4.52 15.85
C THR A 134 -0.05 -3.90 15.72
N ASP A 135 0.88 -4.58 15.05
CA ASP A 135 2.22 -4.03 14.79
C ASP A 135 2.20 -3.06 13.60
N LEU A 136 1.40 -3.31 12.56
CA LEU A 136 1.23 -2.40 11.44
C LEU A 136 0.70 -1.02 11.88
N ILE A 137 -0.24 -0.98 12.82
CA ILE A 137 -0.76 0.29 13.38
C ILE A 137 0.34 1.12 14.06
N LYS A 138 1.37 0.50 14.61
CA LYS A 138 2.50 1.21 15.21
C LYS A 138 3.33 2.00 14.18
N LEU A 139 3.13 1.74 12.87
CA LEU A 139 3.71 2.55 11.80
C LEU A 139 3.06 3.95 11.71
N GLY A 140 1.82 4.14 12.19
CA GLY A 140 1.18 5.45 12.26
C GLY A 140 -0.23 5.54 11.66
N SER A 141 -0.73 4.54 10.94
CA SER A 141 -2.08 4.53 10.37
C SER A 141 -3.16 4.34 11.44
N LYS A 142 -4.40 4.78 11.17
CA LYS A 142 -5.56 4.56 12.05
C LYS A 142 -6.16 3.16 11.89
N TYR A 143 -6.19 2.70 10.65
CA TYR A 143 -6.74 1.40 10.27
C TYR A 143 -5.70 0.59 9.50
N ALA A 144 -5.57 -0.68 9.84
CA ALA A 144 -4.83 -1.65 9.06
C ALA A 144 -5.76 -2.79 8.65
N VAL A 145 -5.69 -3.21 7.38
CA VAL A 145 -6.48 -4.32 6.87
C VAL A 145 -5.54 -5.25 6.12
N ILE A 146 -5.37 -6.48 6.60
CA ILE A 146 -4.62 -7.50 5.87
C ILE A 146 -5.56 -8.23 4.94
N THR A 147 -5.24 -8.20 3.64
CA THR A 147 -6.00 -8.87 2.57
C THR A 147 -5.46 -10.27 2.28
N GLY A 148 -6.25 -11.08 1.57
CA GLY A 148 -5.85 -12.45 1.19
C GLY A 148 -5.77 -13.43 2.36
N VAL A 149 -6.44 -13.15 3.47
CA VAL A 149 -6.44 -14.03 4.65
C VAL A 149 -7.36 -15.22 4.43
N LYS A 150 -6.86 -16.41 4.70
CA LYS A 150 -7.68 -17.63 4.68
C LYS A 150 -8.49 -17.73 5.98
N LEU A 151 -9.79 -17.60 5.84
CA LEU A 151 -10.71 -17.65 6.97
C LEU A 151 -10.99 -19.11 7.43
N PRO A 152 -11.48 -19.32 8.68
CA PRO A 152 -11.75 -20.67 9.21
C PRO A 152 -12.72 -21.51 8.38
N ASP A 153 -13.61 -20.88 7.61
CA ASP A 153 -14.54 -21.54 6.70
C ASP A 153 -13.93 -21.90 5.33
N GLY A 154 -12.61 -21.66 5.16
CA GLY A 154 -11.86 -21.93 3.94
C GLY A 154 -11.98 -20.87 2.85
N LYS A 155 -12.73 -19.79 3.10
CA LYS A 155 -12.81 -18.65 2.17
C LYS A 155 -11.62 -17.73 2.29
N LEU A 156 -11.31 -17.03 1.20
CA LEU A 156 -10.42 -15.88 1.23
C LEU A 156 -11.21 -14.64 1.66
N GLY A 157 -10.60 -13.87 2.55
CA GLY A 157 -11.18 -12.66 3.07
C GLY A 157 -10.12 -11.65 3.47
N PHE A 158 -10.48 -10.81 4.38
CA PHE A 158 -9.59 -9.84 5.02
C PHE A 158 -9.88 -9.79 6.52
N ILE A 159 -8.94 -9.24 7.26
CA ILE A 159 -9.13 -8.87 8.67
C ILE A 159 -8.62 -7.46 8.85
N GLY A 160 -9.44 -6.63 9.46
CA GLY A 160 -9.09 -5.26 9.80
C GLY A 160 -8.91 -5.06 11.31
N TYR A 161 -8.21 -3.97 11.64
CA TYR A 161 -8.03 -3.49 13.00
C TYR A 161 -8.17 -1.97 13.05
N ASP A 162 -9.02 -1.50 13.94
CA ASP A 162 -9.20 -0.09 14.27
C ASP A 162 -8.41 0.26 15.53
N SER A 163 -7.42 1.14 15.40
CA SER A 163 -6.58 1.57 16.53
C SER A 163 -7.35 2.37 17.59
N SER A 164 -8.45 3.03 17.20
CA SER A 164 -9.23 3.91 18.09
C SER A 164 -10.12 3.10 19.02
N SER A 165 -10.83 2.11 18.49
CA SER A 165 -11.68 1.20 19.27
C SER A 165 -10.91 0.00 19.82
N GLN A 166 -9.72 -0.30 19.27
CA GLN A 166 -8.94 -1.52 19.51
C GLN A 166 -9.70 -2.80 19.13
N GLU A 167 -10.56 -2.73 18.14
CA GLU A 167 -11.39 -3.83 17.68
C GLU A 167 -10.91 -4.39 16.34
N PHE A 168 -11.04 -5.71 16.18
CA PHE A 168 -10.88 -6.41 14.92
C PHE A 168 -12.23 -6.59 14.23
N PHE A 169 -12.25 -6.49 12.92
CA PHE A 169 -13.44 -6.67 12.08
C PHE A 169 -13.16 -7.47 10.83
#